data_3a58f5dfc97ba44c4bb1f4c2373ebee4
#
_entry.id   3a58f5dfc97ba44c4bb1f4c2373ebee4
#
_cell.length_a   1.000
_cell.length_b   1.000
_cell.length_c   1.000
_cell.angle_alpha   90.00
_cell.angle_beta   90.00
_cell.angle_gamma   90.00
#
_symmetry.space_group_name_H-M   'P 1'
#
loop_
_entity.id
_entity.type
_entity.pdbx_description
1 polymer ?
#
loop_
_entity_poly.entity_id
_entity_poly.type
_entity_poly.pdbx_seq_one_letter_code
_entity_poly.pdbx_strand_id
1 'polypeptide(L)'
;MTINTLIIDDEKPARDELAFLLKAFPEINLIGQGKNGLEAVALIKEHNPDLVFLDVQMPGLDGFGVIKKLVERKLRVPQIVFATAFDNYAVHAFEVNAVDYVLKPFDKGRVAKAIQRARKLVEAHASPVEQIGRAHV
;
A
#
# COMPACT_ATOMS: atom_id res chain seq x y z
N MET A 1 -15.62 -5.78 -6.88
CA MET A 1 -15.17 -5.10 -5.65
C MET A 1 -14.21 -3.98 -6.01
N THR A 2 -14.23 -2.90 -5.27
CA THR A 2 -13.35 -1.75 -5.50
C THR A 2 -12.31 -1.68 -4.39
N ILE A 3 -11.06 -1.49 -4.77
CA ILE A 3 -9.93 -1.37 -3.84
C ILE A 3 -9.45 0.09 -3.88
N ASN A 4 -9.77 0.85 -2.85
CA ASN A 4 -9.36 2.25 -2.76
C ASN A 4 -7.87 2.32 -2.44
N THR A 5 -7.10 2.95 -3.30
CA THR A 5 -5.65 2.83 -3.34
C THR A 5 -4.98 4.20 -3.34
N LEU A 6 -3.87 4.30 -2.61
CA LEU A 6 -2.98 5.46 -2.63
C LEU A 6 -1.63 5.06 -3.20
N ILE A 7 -0.94 6.02 -3.82
CA ILE A 7 0.46 5.89 -4.21
C ILE A 7 1.26 6.94 -3.45
N ILE A 8 2.31 6.52 -2.75
CA ILE A 8 3.18 7.41 -1.99
C ILE A 8 4.62 7.22 -2.44
N ASP A 9 5.19 8.26 -3.03
CA ASP A 9 6.56 8.24 -3.55
C ASP A 9 7.00 9.69 -3.72
N ASP A 10 8.23 10.01 -3.35
CA ASP A 10 8.75 11.38 -3.48
C ASP A 10 9.12 11.74 -4.92
N GLU A 11 9.18 10.75 -5.82
CA GLU A 11 9.54 10.95 -7.22
C GLU A 11 8.30 10.93 -8.11
N LYS A 12 7.99 12.08 -8.72
CA LYS A 12 6.82 12.18 -9.59
C LYS A 12 6.83 11.18 -10.75
N PRO A 13 7.98 10.95 -11.44
CA PRO A 13 8.00 9.96 -12.52
C PRO A 13 7.59 8.56 -12.06
N ALA A 14 8.00 8.16 -10.87
CA ALA A 14 7.60 6.85 -10.32
C ALA A 14 6.10 6.80 -10.02
N ARG A 15 5.54 7.88 -9.45
CA ARG A 15 4.09 7.95 -9.22
C ARG A 15 3.32 7.87 -10.53
N ASP A 16 3.77 8.59 -11.55
CA ASP A 16 3.12 8.61 -12.86
C ASP A 16 3.16 7.23 -13.52
N GLU A 17 4.30 6.56 -13.46
CA GLU A 17 4.46 5.23 -14.03
C GLU A 17 3.52 4.23 -13.35
N LEU A 18 3.51 4.22 -12.03
CA LEU A 18 2.66 3.29 -11.30
C LEU A 18 1.18 3.60 -11.53
N ALA A 19 0.80 4.86 -11.51
CA ALA A 19 -0.57 5.27 -11.80
C ALA A 19 -1.02 4.79 -13.18
N PHE A 20 -0.13 4.88 -14.17
CA PHE A 20 -0.41 4.39 -15.51
C PHE A 20 -0.62 2.87 -15.52
N LEU A 21 0.26 2.12 -14.87
CA LEU A 21 0.14 0.66 -14.79
C LEU A 21 -1.15 0.23 -14.09
N LEU A 22 -1.55 0.95 -13.05
CA LEU A 22 -2.76 0.61 -12.30
C LEU A 22 -4.04 0.75 -13.11
N LYS A 23 -4.02 1.53 -14.20
CA LYS A 23 -5.19 1.66 -15.08
C LYS A 23 -5.61 0.34 -15.72
N ALA A 24 -4.69 -0.62 -15.83
CA ALA A 24 -4.99 -1.94 -16.38
C ALA A 24 -5.80 -2.83 -15.42
N PHE A 25 -6.01 -2.39 -14.19
CA PHE A 25 -6.68 -3.18 -13.16
C PHE A 25 -7.97 -2.49 -12.74
N PRO A 26 -9.13 -2.95 -13.28
CA PRO A 26 -10.41 -2.26 -13.05
C PRO A 26 -10.83 -2.18 -11.59
N GLU A 27 -10.40 -3.12 -10.76
CA GLU A 27 -10.71 -3.14 -9.33
C GLU A 27 -9.97 -2.05 -8.54
N ILE A 28 -8.86 -1.54 -9.07
CA ILE A 28 -8.09 -0.49 -8.40
C ILE A 28 -8.70 0.87 -8.64
N ASN A 29 -9.10 1.53 -7.57
CA ASN A 29 -9.57 2.90 -7.61
C ASN A 29 -8.52 3.80 -6.95
N LEU A 30 -7.72 4.48 -7.78
CA LEU A 30 -6.67 5.36 -7.27
C LEU A 30 -7.31 6.65 -6.75
N ILE A 31 -7.31 6.82 -5.42
CA ILE A 31 -8.01 7.94 -4.77
C ILE A 31 -7.08 9.09 -4.40
N GLY A 32 -5.78 8.91 -4.48
CA GLY A 32 -4.85 9.99 -4.21
C GLY A 32 -3.41 9.56 -4.33
N GLN A 33 -2.53 10.56 -4.30
CA GLN A 33 -1.09 10.36 -4.35
C GLN A 33 -0.42 11.32 -3.38
N GLY A 34 0.63 10.85 -2.70
CA GLY A 34 1.42 11.67 -1.78
C GLY A 34 2.89 11.64 -2.16
N LYS A 35 3.61 12.69 -1.80
CA LYS A 35 5.03 12.85 -2.17
C LYS A 35 5.99 12.72 -0.99
N ASN A 36 5.49 12.46 0.20
CA ASN A 36 6.32 12.26 1.38
C ASN A 36 5.54 11.53 2.47
N GLY A 37 6.24 11.13 3.53
CA GLY A 37 5.64 10.34 4.60
C GLY A 37 4.58 11.08 5.40
N LEU A 38 4.72 12.38 5.61
CA LEU A 38 3.72 13.16 6.34
C LEU A 38 2.42 13.25 5.55
N GLU A 39 2.53 13.45 4.23
CA GLU A 39 1.34 13.41 3.36
C GLU A 39 0.69 12.04 3.36
N ALA A 40 1.51 10.97 3.40
CA ALA A 40 1.00 9.61 3.46
C ALA A 40 0.11 9.41 4.70
N VAL A 41 0.60 9.81 5.87
CA VAL A 41 -0.16 9.66 7.11
C VAL A 41 -1.47 10.46 7.05
N ALA A 42 -1.41 11.69 6.54
CA ALA A 42 -2.58 12.56 6.42
C ALA A 42 -3.63 11.96 5.48
N LEU A 43 -3.19 11.47 4.31
CA LEU A 43 -4.09 10.87 3.32
C LEU A 43 -4.70 9.56 3.82
N ILE A 44 -3.93 8.73 4.51
CA ILE A 44 -4.43 7.48 5.08
C ILE A 44 -5.48 7.77 6.15
N LYS A 45 -5.22 8.74 7.01
CA LYS A 45 -6.18 9.15 8.04
C LYS A 45 -7.47 9.67 7.42
N GLU A 46 -7.36 10.51 6.40
CA GLU A 46 -8.51 11.15 5.77
C GLU A 46 -9.36 10.17 4.96
N HIS A 47 -8.72 9.31 4.16
CA HIS A 47 -9.43 8.48 3.20
C HIS A 47 -9.63 7.03 3.62
N ASN A 48 -8.91 6.57 4.65
CA ASN A 48 -8.96 5.19 5.11
C ASN A 48 -8.91 4.19 3.93
N PRO A 49 -7.85 4.22 3.12
CA PRO A 49 -7.75 3.39 1.93
C PRO A 49 -7.60 1.91 2.26
N ASP A 50 -7.86 1.06 1.27
CA ASP A 50 -7.67 -0.38 1.41
C ASP A 50 -6.22 -0.79 1.17
N LEU A 51 -5.54 -0.10 0.25
CA LEU A 51 -4.20 -0.45 -0.23
C LEU A 51 -3.36 0.80 -0.43
N VAL A 52 -2.10 0.73 -0.04
CA VAL A 52 -1.12 1.80 -0.28
C VAL A 52 0.13 1.21 -0.92
N PHE A 53 0.50 1.74 -2.09
CA PHE A 53 1.83 1.54 -2.65
C PHE A 53 2.75 2.59 -2.05
N LEU A 54 3.78 2.16 -1.33
CA LEU A 54 4.57 3.02 -0.45
C LEU A 54 6.05 2.84 -0.73
N ASP A 55 6.73 3.91 -1.10
CA ASP A 55 8.18 3.87 -1.24
C ASP A 55 8.82 3.78 0.15
N VAL A 56 9.95 3.08 0.24
CA VAL A 56 10.70 2.95 1.47
C VAL A 56 11.49 4.23 1.76
N GLN A 57 12.30 4.66 0.80
CA GLN A 57 13.19 5.81 1.02
C GLN A 57 12.56 7.10 0.53
N MET A 58 12.24 7.95 1.47
CA MET A 58 11.73 9.29 1.22
C MET A 58 12.38 10.23 2.24
N PRO A 59 12.68 11.48 1.86
CA PRO A 59 13.23 12.45 2.80
C PRO A 59 12.30 12.66 4.01
N GLY A 60 12.90 12.76 5.18
CA GLY A 60 12.14 12.91 6.42
C GLY A 60 11.58 11.57 6.88
N LEU A 61 10.26 11.44 6.91
CA LEU A 61 9.60 10.20 7.34
C LEU A 61 9.62 9.19 6.19
N ASP A 62 10.34 8.08 6.35
CA ASP A 62 10.40 7.02 5.34
C ASP A 62 9.18 6.10 5.40
N GLY A 63 9.13 5.11 4.50
CA GLY A 63 7.99 4.19 4.42
C GLY A 63 7.74 3.40 5.70
N PHE A 64 8.78 2.93 6.36
CA PHE A 64 8.62 2.22 7.63
C PHE A 64 8.17 3.17 8.73
N GLY A 65 8.66 4.41 8.70
CA GLY A 65 8.23 5.45 9.63
C GLY A 65 6.76 5.80 9.48
N VAL A 66 6.23 5.74 8.27
CA VAL A 66 4.78 5.93 8.03
C VAL A 66 3.99 4.89 8.81
N ILE A 67 4.34 3.61 8.68
CA ILE A 67 3.64 2.52 9.36
C ILE A 67 3.74 2.69 10.87
N LYS A 68 4.94 2.99 11.37
CA LYS A 68 5.14 3.23 12.80
C LYS A 68 4.26 4.36 13.31
N LYS A 69 4.18 5.46 12.56
CA LYS A 69 3.37 6.61 12.93
C LYS A 69 1.88 6.25 12.98
N LEU A 70 1.39 5.46 12.03
CA LEU A 70 0.01 5.00 12.03
C LEU A 70 -0.30 4.17 13.28
N VAL A 71 0.59 3.25 13.63
CA VAL A 71 0.43 2.41 14.83
C VAL A 71 0.45 3.27 16.10
N GLU A 72 1.38 4.20 16.20
CA GLU A 72 1.51 5.10 17.35
C GLU A 72 0.25 5.93 17.55
N ARG A 73 -0.37 6.36 16.46
CA ARG A 73 -1.60 7.17 16.49
C ARG A 73 -2.87 6.33 16.57
N LYS A 74 -2.73 5.01 16.64
CA LYS A 74 -3.85 4.06 16.70
C LYS A 74 -4.78 4.19 15.49
N LEU A 75 -4.21 4.51 14.34
CA LEU A 75 -4.92 4.55 13.06
C LEU A 75 -4.87 3.16 12.43
N ARG A 76 -5.90 2.87 11.62
CA ARG A 76 -5.91 1.62 10.88
C ARG A 76 -4.78 1.62 9.86
N VAL A 77 -3.99 0.53 9.82
CA VAL A 77 -2.94 0.35 8.83
C VAL A 77 -3.55 -0.34 7.61
N PRO A 78 -3.56 0.28 6.44
CA PRO A 78 -4.06 -0.37 5.23
C PRO A 78 -3.12 -1.49 4.79
N GLN A 79 -3.53 -2.27 3.79
CA GLN A 79 -2.63 -3.22 3.17
C GLN A 79 -1.51 -2.44 2.48
N ILE A 80 -0.27 -2.83 2.72
CA ILE A 80 0.92 -2.12 2.20
C ILE A 80 1.64 -2.97 1.18
N VAL A 81 1.88 -2.40 0.00
CA VAL A 81 2.85 -2.93 -0.97
C VAL A 81 3.97 -1.92 -1.06
N PHE A 82 5.18 -2.31 -0.65
CA PHE A 82 6.32 -1.43 -0.83
C PHE A 82 6.73 -1.39 -2.29
N ALA A 83 6.98 -0.20 -2.81
CA ALA A 83 7.36 0.03 -4.20
C ALA A 83 8.59 0.93 -4.20
N THR A 84 9.79 0.34 -4.41
CA THR A 84 11.05 1.02 -4.15
C THR A 84 12.15 0.59 -5.13
N ALA A 85 13.19 1.42 -5.26
CA ALA A 85 14.38 1.07 -6.03
C ALA A 85 15.37 0.19 -5.25
N PHE A 86 15.15 -0.02 -3.96
CA PHE A 86 16.11 -0.70 -3.07
C PHE A 86 15.64 -2.10 -2.72
N ASP A 87 16.52 -3.09 -2.89
CA ASP A 87 16.20 -4.51 -2.64
C ASP A 87 16.56 -4.97 -1.22
N ASN A 88 17.24 -4.14 -0.44
CA ASN A 88 17.77 -4.53 0.86
C ASN A 88 16.79 -4.36 2.04
N TYR A 89 15.52 -3.98 1.76
CA TYR A 89 14.52 -3.80 2.81
C TYR A 89 13.44 -4.89 2.83
N ALA A 90 13.57 -5.91 1.98
CA ALA A 90 12.53 -6.93 1.84
C ALA A 90 12.26 -7.70 3.15
N VAL A 91 13.31 -8.02 3.90
CA VAL A 91 13.16 -8.71 5.20
C VAL A 91 12.39 -7.81 6.18
N HIS A 92 12.73 -6.54 6.24
CA HIS A 92 12.05 -5.59 7.12
C HIS A 92 10.58 -5.41 6.71
N ALA A 93 10.30 -5.41 5.40
CA ALA A 93 8.93 -5.37 4.89
C ALA A 93 8.12 -6.57 5.37
N PHE A 94 8.71 -7.76 5.34
CA PHE A 94 8.08 -8.96 5.86
C PHE A 94 7.77 -8.83 7.36
N GLU A 95 8.70 -8.28 8.13
CA GLU A 95 8.54 -8.09 9.58
C GLU A 95 7.37 -7.15 9.93
N VAL A 96 7.06 -6.18 9.09
CA VAL A 96 5.94 -5.26 9.31
C VAL A 96 4.65 -5.73 8.62
N ASN A 97 4.62 -6.97 8.14
CA ASN A 97 3.46 -7.59 7.51
C ASN A 97 3.00 -6.90 6.23
N ALA A 98 3.94 -6.37 5.44
CA ALA A 98 3.60 -5.86 4.12
C ALA A 98 3.08 -7.00 3.24
N VAL A 99 2.14 -6.68 2.37
CA VAL A 99 1.58 -7.64 1.42
C VAL A 99 2.64 -8.11 0.44
N ASP A 100 3.45 -7.18 -0.05
CA ASP A 100 4.47 -7.48 -1.05
C ASP A 100 5.52 -6.37 -1.10
N TYR A 101 6.54 -6.62 -1.91
CA TYR A 101 7.69 -5.74 -2.09
C TYR A 101 8.04 -5.74 -3.58
N VAL A 102 7.86 -4.61 -4.24
CA VAL A 102 8.02 -4.48 -5.70
C VAL A 102 9.15 -3.53 -6.01
N LEU A 103 10.06 -3.94 -6.89
CA LEU A 103 11.23 -3.14 -7.23
C LEU A 103 10.97 -2.26 -8.46
N LYS A 104 11.54 -1.06 -8.44
CA LYS A 104 11.64 -0.20 -9.63
C LYS A 104 12.81 -0.69 -10.50
N PRO A 105 12.75 -0.56 -11.85
CA PRO A 105 11.59 -0.09 -12.62
C PRO A 105 10.46 -1.11 -12.57
N PHE A 106 9.23 -0.62 -12.61
CA PHE A 106 8.06 -1.48 -12.41
C PHE A 106 7.84 -2.41 -13.61
N ASP A 107 7.64 -3.68 -13.32
CA ASP A 107 7.20 -4.68 -14.27
C ASP A 107 5.72 -4.94 -14.07
N LYS A 108 4.93 -4.86 -15.15
CA LYS A 108 3.48 -5.01 -15.07
C LYS A 108 3.06 -6.34 -14.45
N GLY A 109 3.73 -7.44 -14.83
CA GLY A 109 3.42 -8.77 -14.30
C GLY A 109 3.71 -8.86 -12.80
N ARG A 110 4.78 -8.21 -12.34
CA ARG A 110 5.12 -8.19 -10.93
C ARG A 110 4.13 -7.36 -10.12
N VAL A 111 3.72 -6.21 -10.65
CA VAL A 111 2.69 -5.38 -10.03
C VAL A 111 1.36 -6.15 -9.97
N ALA A 112 1.02 -6.87 -11.04
CA ALA A 112 -0.19 -7.70 -11.07
C ALA A 112 -0.23 -8.74 -9.94
N LYS A 113 0.90 -9.38 -9.66
CA LYS A 113 0.99 -10.36 -8.56
C LYS A 113 0.77 -9.69 -7.21
N ALA A 114 1.35 -8.51 -7.00
CA ALA A 114 1.16 -7.77 -5.76
C ALA A 114 -0.31 -7.37 -5.57
N ILE A 115 -0.96 -6.92 -6.62
CA ILE A 115 -2.38 -6.55 -6.60
C ILE A 115 -3.24 -7.77 -6.28
N GLN A 116 -2.93 -8.93 -6.87
CA GLN A 116 -3.67 -10.16 -6.61
C GLN A 116 -3.59 -10.56 -5.14
N ARG A 117 -2.41 -10.45 -4.54
CA ARG A 117 -2.22 -10.73 -3.11
C ARG A 117 -3.00 -9.74 -2.25
N ALA A 118 -2.91 -8.46 -2.58
CA ALA A 118 -3.62 -7.41 -1.86
C ALA A 118 -5.14 -7.63 -1.95
N ARG A 119 -5.65 -7.97 -3.13
CA ARG A 119 -7.07 -8.21 -3.35
C ARG A 119 -7.60 -9.29 -2.43
N LYS A 120 -6.88 -10.41 -2.30
CA LYS A 120 -7.30 -11.50 -1.42
C LYS A 120 -7.42 -11.04 0.03
N LEU A 121 -6.49 -10.23 0.50
CA LEU A 121 -6.51 -9.73 1.87
C LEU A 121 -7.63 -8.71 2.09
N VAL A 122 -7.85 -7.83 1.12
CA VAL A 122 -8.95 -6.85 1.19
C VAL A 122 -10.29 -7.56 1.19
N GLU A 123 -10.49 -8.55 0.32
CA GLU A 123 -11.71 -9.34 0.28
C GLU A 123 -11.99 -10.06 1.59
N ALA A 124 -10.95 -10.65 2.19
CA ALA A 124 -11.08 -11.35 3.48
C ALA A 124 -11.56 -10.39 4.58
N HIS A 125 -11.05 -9.17 4.60
CA HIS A 125 -11.46 -8.18 5.60
C HIS A 125 -12.83 -7.59 5.33
N ALA A 126 -13.27 -7.57 4.08
CA ALA A 126 -14.57 -7.03 3.69
C ALA A 126 -15.70 -8.04 3.81
N SER A 127 -15.38 -9.34 3.86
CA SER A 127 -16.38 -10.41 3.84
C SER A 127 -17.19 -10.44 5.14
N PRO A 128 -18.52 -10.33 5.09
CA PRO A 128 -19.36 -10.49 6.28
C PRO A 128 -19.23 -11.87 6.91
N VAL A 129 -19.06 -12.91 6.09
CA VAL A 129 -18.89 -14.29 6.57
C VAL A 129 -17.61 -14.40 7.40
N GLU A 130 -16.53 -13.79 6.90
CA GLU A 130 -15.25 -13.74 7.60
C GLU A 130 -15.39 -13.03 8.95
N GLN A 131 -16.08 -11.89 8.97
CA GLN A 131 -16.28 -11.12 10.18
C GLN A 131 -17.09 -11.89 11.21
N ILE A 132 -18.13 -12.57 10.76
CA ILE A 132 -18.96 -13.40 11.64
C ILE A 132 -18.16 -14.57 12.19
N GLY A 133 -17.38 -15.23 11.34
CA GLY A 133 -16.50 -16.32 11.76
C GLY A 133 -15.52 -15.88 12.82
N ARG A 134 -14.93 -14.73 12.65
CA ARG A 134 -13.99 -14.17 13.62
C ARG A 134 -14.66 -13.80 14.94
N ALA A 135 -15.90 -13.35 14.88
CA ALA A 135 -16.64 -13.00 16.08
C ALA A 135 -16.94 -14.23 16.95
N HIS A 136 -16.97 -15.40 16.35
CA HIS A 136 -17.24 -16.65 17.06
C HIS A 136 -15.97 -17.41 17.47
N VAL A 137 -14.84 -16.94 17.04
CA VAL A 137 -13.54 -17.51 17.41
C VAL A 137 -12.91 -16.75 18.59
#